data_807128eb087cb0d4fc20de1ae62c63b3
#
_entry.id   807128eb087cb0d4fc20de1ae62c63b3
#
_cell.length_a   1.000
_cell.length_b   1.000
_cell.length_c   1.000
_cell.angle_alpha   90.00
_cell.angle_beta   90.00
_cell.angle_gamma   90.00
#
_symmetry.space_group_name_H-M   'P 1'
#
loop_
_entity.id
_entity.type
_entity.pdbx_description
1 polymer ?
#
loop_
_entity_poly.entity_id
_entity_poly.type
_entity_poly.pdbx_seq_one_letter_code
_entity_poly.pdbx_strand_id
1 'polypeptide(L)'
;PAHVSYSLLGTAMGNQVLKEYLIKREKRGIDLVPAYDRIIMIGSDAACNSFEAGKGFHNITEMTGSVSILVNRKDGPLSMSQYMNMTNRLGKEGPTNIEKLPKNIRVYDITGLISWEDLPAMGHDYLLRNSAIRDSLLFSELQFQESQKRKSE
;
A
#
# COMPACT_ATOMS: atom_id res chain seq x y z
N PRO A 1 -5.35 -1.56 -29.81
CA PRO A 1 -5.28 -2.66 -28.84
C PRO A 1 -5.73 -2.18 -27.48
N ALA A 2 -6.56 -3.00 -26.78
CA ALA A 2 -7.02 -2.68 -25.44
C ALA A 2 -5.79 -2.59 -24.51
N HIS A 3 -5.68 -1.50 -23.75
CA HIS A 3 -4.63 -1.33 -22.74
C HIS A 3 -4.95 -2.27 -21.57
N VAL A 4 -4.07 -3.23 -21.29
CA VAL A 4 -4.18 -4.11 -20.12
C VAL A 4 -3.48 -3.41 -18.95
N SER A 5 -4.22 -3.18 -17.86
CA SER A 5 -3.68 -2.58 -16.64
C SER A 5 -3.31 -3.67 -15.64
N TYR A 6 -2.13 -3.55 -15.04
CA TYR A 6 -1.63 -4.48 -14.04
C TYR A 6 -1.58 -3.81 -12.68
N SER A 7 -2.27 -4.40 -11.69
CA SER A 7 -2.24 -3.94 -10.30
C SER A 7 -1.64 -5.02 -9.40
N LEU A 8 -0.75 -4.63 -8.49
CA LEU A 8 -0.21 -5.48 -7.44
C LEU A 8 -0.89 -5.16 -6.11
N LEU A 9 -1.51 -6.16 -5.48
CA LEU A 9 -2.04 -6.04 -4.14
C LEU A 9 -1.11 -6.73 -3.14
N GLY A 10 -0.49 -5.94 -2.28
CA GLY A 10 0.30 -6.44 -1.13
C GLY A 10 -0.56 -6.43 0.12
N THR A 11 -0.73 -7.60 0.76
CA THR A 11 -1.47 -7.71 2.02
C THR A 11 -0.54 -8.12 3.16
N ALA A 12 -0.72 -7.52 4.34
CA ALA A 12 -0.02 -7.89 5.57
C ALA A 12 1.50 -8.09 5.36
N MET A 13 2.00 -9.28 5.68
CA MET A 13 3.41 -9.66 5.47
C MET A 13 3.82 -9.73 3.99
N GLY A 14 2.89 -9.81 3.03
CA GLY A 14 3.20 -9.72 1.60
C GLY A 14 3.92 -8.42 1.24
N ASN A 15 3.64 -7.34 1.96
CA ASN A 15 4.36 -6.07 1.80
C ASN A 15 5.83 -6.15 2.29
N GLN A 16 6.13 -7.01 3.25
CA GLN A 16 7.53 -7.27 3.63
C GLN A 16 8.27 -8.01 2.52
N VAL A 17 7.63 -8.97 1.86
CA VAL A 17 8.21 -9.66 0.70
C VAL A 17 8.55 -8.67 -0.41
N LEU A 18 7.62 -7.76 -0.72
CA LEU A 18 7.86 -6.69 -1.70
C LEU A 18 9.02 -5.79 -1.27
N LYS A 19 9.07 -5.39 0.00
CA LYS A 19 10.16 -4.59 0.54
C LYS A 19 11.52 -5.29 0.40
N GLU A 20 11.61 -6.55 0.78
CA GLU A 20 12.84 -7.34 0.67
C GLU A 20 13.26 -7.55 -0.79
N TYR A 21 12.31 -7.71 -1.70
CA TYR A 21 12.57 -7.76 -3.13
C TYR A 21 13.27 -6.47 -3.61
N LEU A 22 12.74 -5.30 -3.26
CA LEU A 22 13.32 -4.01 -3.65
C LEU A 22 14.73 -3.83 -3.08
N ILE A 23 14.93 -4.14 -1.80
CA ILE A 23 16.25 -4.09 -1.14
C ILE A 23 17.25 -5.02 -1.86
N LYS A 24 16.83 -6.22 -2.21
CA LYS A 24 17.72 -7.18 -2.91
C LYS A 24 18.07 -6.73 -4.31
N ARG A 25 17.14 -6.12 -5.04
CA ARG A 25 17.37 -5.56 -6.37
C ARG A 25 18.42 -4.45 -6.29
N GLU A 26 18.24 -3.50 -5.38
CA GLU A 26 19.17 -2.40 -5.15
C GLU A 26 20.57 -2.89 -4.80
N LYS A 27 20.68 -3.81 -3.82
CA LYS A 27 21.99 -4.39 -3.40
C LYS A 27 22.73 -5.09 -4.53
N ARG A 28 22.01 -5.59 -5.54
CA ARG A 28 22.59 -6.25 -6.71
C ARG A 28 22.86 -5.31 -7.87
N GLY A 29 22.56 -4.02 -7.72
CA GLY A 29 22.68 -3.03 -8.80
C GLY A 29 21.75 -3.35 -9.98
N ILE A 30 20.59 -3.97 -9.72
CA ILE A 30 19.63 -4.32 -10.77
C ILE A 30 18.55 -3.26 -10.79
N ASP A 31 18.46 -2.50 -11.88
CA ASP A 31 17.49 -1.44 -12.05
C ASP A 31 16.04 -1.94 -11.93
N LEU A 32 15.20 -1.12 -11.34
CA LEU A 32 13.76 -1.32 -11.37
C LEU A 32 13.23 -0.88 -12.74
N VAL A 33 12.21 -1.56 -13.20
CA VAL A 33 11.50 -1.21 -14.43
C VAL A 33 10.02 -1.09 -14.14
N PRO A 34 9.29 -0.19 -14.82
CA PRO A 34 7.83 -0.10 -14.69
C PRO A 34 7.19 -1.45 -15.03
N ALA A 35 6.54 -2.07 -14.05
CA ALA A 35 5.92 -3.39 -14.17
C ALA A 35 4.43 -3.36 -13.82
N TYR A 36 4.00 -2.34 -13.07
CA TYR A 36 2.63 -2.20 -12.62
C TYR A 36 2.13 -0.77 -12.84
N ASP A 37 0.86 -0.63 -13.19
CA ASP A 37 0.20 0.68 -13.20
C ASP A 37 -0.05 1.15 -11.77
N ARG A 38 -0.30 0.21 -10.86
CA ARG A 38 -0.64 0.51 -9.48
C ARG A 38 -0.17 -0.57 -8.50
N ILE A 39 0.28 -0.14 -7.33
CA ILE A 39 0.52 -0.99 -6.15
C ILE A 39 -0.43 -0.55 -5.03
N ILE A 40 -1.15 -1.50 -4.42
CA ILE A 40 -2.04 -1.25 -3.29
C ILE A 40 -1.51 -2.01 -2.08
N MET A 41 -1.20 -1.29 -1.01
CA MET A 41 -0.69 -1.85 0.25
C MET A 41 -1.82 -1.90 1.27
N ILE A 42 -2.18 -3.10 1.72
CA ILE A 42 -3.30 -3.37 2.60
C ILE A 42 -2.78 -3.99 3.89
N GLY A 43 -3.08 -3.38 5.04
CA GLY A 43 -2.65 -3.90 6.34
C GLY A 43 -1.14 -4.17 6.39
N SER A 44 -0.33 -3.26 5.84
CA SER A 44 1.10 -3.48 5.65
C SER A 44 1.84 -3.62 6.96
N ASP A 45 2.52 -4.77 7.16
CA ASP A 45 3.38 -5.03 8.31
C ASP A 45 4.79 -4.45 8.17
N ALA A 46 5.05 -3.66 7.14
CA ALA A 46 6.30 -2.93 7.01
C ALA A 46 6.39 -1.79 8.05
N ALA A 47 7.60 -1.36 8.39
CA ALA A 47 7.80 -0.23 9.29
C ALA A 47 7.35 1.10 8.64
N CYS A 48 6.88 2.05 9.45
CA CYS A 48 6.40 3.36 8.97
C CYS A 48 7.46 4.16 8.21
N ASN A 49 8.74 3.97 8.53
CA ASN A 49 9.86 4.65 7.87
C ASN A 49 10.35 3.97 6.58
N SER A 50 9.62 2.97 6.06
CA SER A 50 10.07 2.19 4.91
C SER A 50 10.18 2.99 3.60
N PHE A 51 9.57 4.18 3.53
CA PHE A 51 9.67 5.10 2.39
C PHE A 51 10.83 6.09 2.48
N GLU A 52 11.53 6.14 3.60
CA GLU A 52 12.66 7.04 3.78
C GLU A 52 13.87 6.61 2.94
N ALA A 53 14.77 7.56 2.65
CA ALA A 53 15.99 7.31 1.88
C ALA A 53 16.79 6.13 2.45
N GLY A 54 17.20 5.22 1.59
CA GLY A 54 17.93 4.00 1.98
C GLY A 54 17.07 2.93 2.68
N LYS A 55 15.75 3.10 2.75
CA LYS A 55 14.80 2.09 3.23
C LYS A 55 14.13 1.37 2.05
N GLY A 56 13.43 0.27 2.36
CA GLY A 56 13.00 -0.67 1.33
C GLY A 56 12.00 -0.17 0.28
N PHE A 57 11.21 0.87 0.57
CA PHE A 57 10.22 1.41 -0.36
C PHE A 57 10.61 2.76 -0.98
N HIS A 58 11.82 3.27 -0.73
CA HIS A 58 12.19 4.61 -1.18
C HIS A 58 12.16 4.77 -2.71
N ASN A 59 12.42 3.71 -3.45
CA ASN A 59 12.44 3.68 -4.92
C ASN A 59 11.25 2.92 -5.56
N ILE A 60 10.22 2.59 -4.80
CA ILE A 60 9.08 1.79 -5.28
C ILE A 60 8.37 2.41 -6.49
N THR A 61 8.39 3.74 -6.61
CA THR A 61 7.78 4.48 -7.72
C THR A 61 8.47 4.26 -9.06
N GLU A 62 9.66 3.67 -9.09
CA GLU A 62 10.33 3.30 -10.32
C GLU A 62 9.70 2.08 -10.99
N MET A 63 8.97 1.25 -10.22
CA MET A 63 8.30 0.06 -10.76
C MET A 63 6.79 0.21 -10.94
N THR A 64 6.21 1.35 -10.54
CA THR A 64 4.75 1.57 -10.62
C THR A 64 4.38 3.02 -10.87
N GLY A 65 3.28 3.24 -11.59
CA GLY A 65 2.71 4.57 -11.81
C GLY A 65 2.13 5.19 -10.54
N SER A 66 1.63 4.37 -9.59
CA SER A 66 1.06 4.87 -8.33
C SER A 66 1.12 3.85 -7.20
N VAL A 67 1.14 4.35 -5.96
CA VAL A 67 1.03 3.53 -4.74
C VAL A 67 -0.11 4.04 -3.89
N SER A 68 -0.98 3.13 -3.43
CA SER A 68 -2.05 3.40 -2.47
C SER A 68 -1.77 2.64 -1.18
N ILE A 69 -1.72 3.34 -0.06
CA ILE A 69 -1.47 2.76 1.26
C ILE A 69 -2.76 2.89 2.08
N LEU A 70 -3.35 1.76 2.47
CA LEU A 70 -4.52 1.73 3.33
C LEU A 70 -4.08 1.60 4.79
N VAL A 71 -4.56 2.52 5.62
CA VAL A 71 -4.26 2.60 7.05
C VAL A 71 -5.52 2.28 7.84
N ASN A 72 -5.41 1.34 8.79
CA ASN A 72 -6.45 1.00 9.74
C ASN A 72 -5.89 1.00 11.16
N ARG A 73 -6.20 2.04 11.95
CA ARG A 73 -5.71 2.19 13.33
C ARG A 73 -6.31 1.16 14.30
N LYS A 74 -7.41 0.49 13.91
CA LYS A 74 -8.06 -0.58 14.68
C LYS A 74 -7.51 -1.98 14.38
N ASP A 75 -6.47 -2.09 13.56
CA ASP A 75 -5.87 -3.38 13.17
C ASP A 75 -5.18 -4.04 14.37
N GLY A 76 -5.79 -5.11 14.88
CA GLY A 76 -5.31 -5.85 16.04
C GLY A 76 -4.01 -6.61 15.77
N PRO A 77 -3.90 -7.44 14.72
CA PRO A 77 -2.67 -8.09 14.32
C PRO A 77 -1.50 -7.14 14.15
N LEU A 78 -1.68 -5.98 13.53
CA LEU A 78 -0.62 -4.97 13.41
C LEU A 78 -0.27 -4.35 14.76
N SER A 79 -1.23 -4.19 15.67
CA SER A 79 -0.96 -3.74 17.04
C SER A 79 -0.04 -4.72 17.78
N MET A 80 -0.31 -6.02 17.64
CA MET A 80 0.56 -7.07 18.19
C MET A 80 1.94 -7.04 17.54
N SER A 81 2.01 -6.90 16.21
CA SER A 81 3.28 -6.80 15.50
C SER A 81 4.10 -5.57 15.94
N GLN A 82 3.44 -4.42 16.17
CA GLN A 82 4.11 -3.23 16.73
C GLN A 82 4.74 -3.53 18.09
N TYR A 83 3.98 -4.16 18.97
CA TYR A 83 4.46 -4.49 20.30
C TYR A 83 5.66 -5.45 20.25
N MET A 84 5.56 -6.53 19.47
CA MET A 84 6.62 -7.54 19.37
C MET A 84 7.90 -7.02 18.73
N ASN A 85 7.79 -6.13 17.76
CA ASN A 85 8.94 -5.62 17.00
C ASN A 85 9.39 -4.21 17.46
N MET A 86 8.71 -3.63 18.44
CA MET A 86 8.97 -2.27 18.97
C MET A 86 9.08 -1.21 17.86
N THR A 87 8.26 -1.34 16.80
CA THR A 87 8.31 -0.50 15.62
C THR A 87 6.92 -0.30 15.05
N ASN A 88 6.55 0.96 14.80
CA ASN A 88 5.25 1.30 14.22
C ASN A 88 5.07 0.68 12.84
N ARG A 89 3.85 0.18 12.57
CA ARG A 89 3.49 -0.52 11.34
C ARG A 89 2.78 0.39 10.36
N LEU A 90 3.25 0.35 9.11
CA LEU A 90 2.77 1.18 8.01
C LEU A 90 1.24 1.08 7.80
N GLY A 91 0.69 -0.13 7.83
CA GLY A 91 -0.75 -0.37 7.65
C GLY A 91 -1.61 0.08 8.85
N LYS A 92 -0.99 0.46 9.98
CA LYS A 92 -1.70 0.95 11.17
C LYS A 92 -1.52 2.44 11.39
N GLU A 93 -0.31 2.95 11.31
CA GLU A 93 -0.01 4.36 11.62
C GLU A 93 0.24 5.21 10.36
N GLY A 94 0.47 4.58 9.20
CA GLY A 94 0.88 5.27 8.00
C GLY A 94 2.38 5.55 7.93
N PRO A 95 2.85 6.19 6.86
CA PRO A 95 4.26 6.59 6.69
C PRO A 95 4.67 7.67 7.70
N THR A 96 5.91 7.61 8.19
CA THR A 96 6.45 8.57 9.17
C THR A 96 6.43 10.02 8.66
N ASN A 97 6.74 10.22 7.37
CA ASN A 97 6.87 11.55 6.76
C ASN A 97 5.96 11.67 5.53
N ILE A 98 4.65 11.77 5.74
CA ILE A 98 3.65 11.85 4.66
C ILE A 98 3.95 13.01 3.70
N GLU A 99 4.39 14.15 4.21
CA GLU A 99 4.67 15.35 3.41
C GLU A 99 5.84 15.18 2.45
N LYS A 100 6.74 14.23 2.72
CA LYS A 100 7.91 13.93 1.88
C LYS A 100 7.67 12.83 0.86
N LEU A 101 6.48 12.24 0.86
CA LEU A 101 6.16 11.19 -0.10
C LEU A 101 6.08 11.74 -1.53
N PRO A 102 6.53 10.98 -2.54
CA PRO A 102 6.25 11.30 -3.94
C PRO A 102 4.75 11.51 -4.20
N LYS A 103 4.41 12.43 -5.10
CA LYS A 103 3.01 12.81 -5.40
C LYS A 103 2.12 11.67 -5.89
N ASN A 104 2.71 10.62 -6.42
CA ASN A 104 2.03 9.41 -6.87
C ASN A 104 1.87 8.35 -5.77
N ILE A 105 2.23 8.65 -4.52
CA ILE A 105 1.93 7.83 -3.34
C ILE A 105 0.81 8.50 -2.56
N ARG A 106 -0.26 7.76 -2.27
CA ARG A 106 -1.43 8.23 -1.53
C ARG A 106 -1.69 7.36 -0.32
N VAL A 107 -2.07 7.99 0.79
CA VAL A 107 -2.43 7.33 2.04
C VAL A 107 -3.92 7.52 2.28
N TYR A 108 -4.62 6.43 2.55
CA TYR A 108 -6.05 6.41 2.83
C TYR A 108 -6.29 5.85 4.24
N ASP A 109 -6.75 6.68 5.16
CA ASP A 109 -7.18 6.24 6.47
C ASP A 109 -8.61 5.69 6.38
N ILE A 110 -8.74 4.38 6.46
CA ILE A 110 -9.99 3.65 6.37
C ILE A 110 -10.57 3.28 7.73
N THR A 111 -9.96 3.74 8.82
CA THR A 111 -10.35 3.39 10.21
C THR A 111 -11.83 3.63 10.48
N GLY A 112 -12.39 4.71 9.92
CA GLY A 112 -13.80 5.06 10.07
C GLY A 112 -14.76 4.14 9.31
N LEU A 113 -14.26 3.37 8.33
CA LEU A 113 -15.06 2.42 7.54
C LEU A 113 -15.07 1.02 8.16
N ILE A 114 -14.23 0.77 9.18
CA ILE A 114 -14.15 -0.54 9.85
C ILE A 114 -15.32 -0.66 10.85
N SER A 115 -16.22 -1.59 10.56
CA SER A 115 -17.40 -1.89 11.34
C SER A 115 -17.17 -3.03 12.36
N TRP A 116 -18.17 -3.28 13.21
CA TRP A 116 -18.16 -4.42 14.13
C TRP A 116 -18.09 -5.77 13.41
N GLU A 117 -18.55 -5.85 12.18
CA GLU A 117 -18.51 -7.06 11.34
C GLU A 117 -17.07 -7.45 10.95
N ASP A 118 -16.17 -6.49 10.94
CA ASP A 118 -14.74 -6.70 10.64
C ASP A 118 -13.94 -7.17 11.87
N LEU A 119 -14.51 -7.09 13.08
CA LEU A 119 -13.82 -7.40 14.34
C LEU A 119 -13.47 -8.88 14.56
N PRO A 120 -14.23 -9.90 14.06
CA PRO A 120 -13.84 -11.30 14.26
C PRO A 120 -12.42 -11.61 13.78
N ALA A 121 -11.94 -10.88 12.75
CA ALA A 121 -10.56 -10.94 12.27
C ALA A 121 -9.67 -9.86 12.90
N MET A 122 -10.04 -9.34 14.08
CA MET A 122 -9.35 -8.26 14.79
C MET A 122 -9.13 -7.01 13.89
N GLY A 123 -10.05 -6.77 12.94
CA GLY A 123 -10.01 -5.65 12.03
C GLY A 123 -8.93 -5.73 10.93
N HIS A 124 -8.38 -6.91 10.65
CA HIS A 124 -7.32 -7.10 9.66
C HIS A 124 -7.84 -7.52 8.28
N ASP A 125 -8.90 -8.34 8.24
CA ASP A 125 -9.47 -8.90 6.99
C ASP A 125 -10.47 -7.95 6.30
N TYR A 126 -10.36 -6.66 6.52
CA TYR A 126 -11.34 -5.67 6.06
C TYR A 126 -11.56 -5.69 4.54
N LEU A 127 -10.53 -5.99 3.74
CA LEU A 127 -10.68 -6.07 2.29
C LEU A 127 -11.64 -7.19 1.87
N LEU A 128 -11.61 -8.32 2.56
CA LEU A 128 -12.45 -9.48 2.25
C LEU A 128 -13.89 -9.30 2.74
N ARG A 129 -14.08 -8.59 3.85
CA ARG A 129 -15.36 -8.49 4.57
C ARG A 129 -16.13 -7.21 4.27
N ASN A 130 -15.45 -6.11 3.95
CA ASN A 130 -16.07 -4.80 3.78
C ASN A 130 -16.21 -4.44 2.29
N SER A 131 -17.45 -4.53 1.77
CA SER A 131 -17.74 -4.20 0.37
C SER A 131 -17.49 -2.72 0.06
N ALA A 132 -17.78 -1.81 1.01
CA ALA A 132 -17.57 -0.38 0.79
C ALA A 132 -16.09 -0.04 0.57
N ILE A 133 -15.16 -0.73 1.24
CA ILE A 133 -13.72 -0.57 1.02
C ILE A 133 -13.34 -1.12 -0.36
N ARG A 134 -13.84 -2.32 -0.73
CA ARG A 134 -13.57 -2.88 -2.06
C ARG A 134 -14.09 -1.99 -3.17
N ASP A 135 -15.32 -1.51 -3.04
CA ASP A 135 -15.97 -0.65 -4.04
C ASP A 135 -15.25 0.69 -4.16
N SER A 136 -14.83 1.29 -3.05
CA SER A 136 -14.04 2.52 -3.04
C SER A 136 -12.70 2.35 -3.74
N LEU A 137 -12.01 1.22 -3.56
CA LEU A 137 -10.76 0.91 -4.26
C LEU A 137 -10.98 0.76 -5.75
N LEU A 138 -12.02 0.03 -6.17
CA LEU A 138 -12.39 -0.14 -7.59
C LEU A 138 -12.80 1.19 -8.22
N PHE A 139 -13.60 2.01 -7.51
CA PHE A 139 -14.04 3.33 -8.00
C PHE A 139 -12.87 4.31 -8.18
N SER A 140 -11.94 4.34 -7.23
CA SER A 140 -10.73 5.16 -7.33
C SER A 140 -9.84 4.72 -8.49
N GLU A 141 -9.90 3.44 -8.85
CA GLU A 141 -9.18 2.87 -9.99
C GLU A 141 -9.79 3.31 -11.32
N LEU A 142 -11.12 3.27 -11.46
CA LEU A 142 -11.82 3.73 -12.64
C LEU A 142 -11.61 5.24 -12.88
N GLN A 143 -11.71 6.06 -11.85
CA GLN A 143 -11.46 7.50 -11.96
C GLN A 143 -9.99 7.82 -12.32
N PHE A 144 -9.04 7.05 -11.82
CA PHE A 144 -7.64 7.22 -12.17
C PHE A 144 -7.39 6.89 -13.65
N GLN A 145 -7.96 5.81 -14.16
CA GLN A 145 -7.85 5.42 -15.57
C GLN A 145 -8.47 6.48 -16.50
N GLU A 146 -9.63 7.03 -16.16
CA GLU A 146 -10.26 8.11 -16.92
C GLU A 146 -9.42 9.39 -16.93
N SER A 147 -8.78 9.73 -15.80
CA SER A 147 -7.91 10.91 -15.69
C SER A 147 -6.63 10.77 -16.52
N GLN A 148 -6.10 9.55 -16.67
CA GLN A 148 -4.93 9.28 -17.51
C GLN A 148 -5.29 9.33 -19.00
N LYS A 149 -6.46 8.82 -19.41
CA LYS A 149 -6.94 8.92 -20.79
C LYS A 149 -7.07 10.37 -21.25
N ARG A 150 -7.63 11.26 -20.41
CA ARG A 150 -7.78 12.70 -20.73
C ARG A 150 -6.46 13.45 -20.83
N LYS A 151 -5.35 12.92 -20.32
CA LYS A 151 -4.02 13.53 -20.43
C LYS A 151 -3.25 13.04 -21.65
N SER A 152 -3.68 11.96 -22.28
CA SER A 152 -3.08 11.37 -23.47
C SER A 152 -3.79 11.75 -24.78
N GLU A 153 -4.91 12.42 -24.70
CA GLU A 153 -5.64 13.11 -25.79
C GLU A 153 -5.25 14.59 -25.84
#